data_9bd320291cb4040d32a4ef671562dabb
#
_entry.id   9bd320291cb4040d32a4ef671562dabb
#
_cell.length_a   1.000
_cell.length_b   1.000
_cell.length_c   1.000
_cell.angle_alpha   90.00
_cell.angle_beta   90.00
_cell.angle_gamma   90.00
#
_symmetry.space_group_name_H-M   'P 1'
#
loop_
_entity.id
_entity.type
_entity.pdbx_description
1 polymer ?
#
loop_
_entity_poly.entity_id
_entity_poly.type
_entity_poly.pdbx_seq_one_letter_code
_entity_poly.pdbx_strand_id
1 'polypeptide(L)'
;MLAAARRQLDVVTCAAMKQTLLALAFVLGAHSSAFATWSVIAVDAKTGQVIIASATCVRQQGFPARQPNGARDLMDVQAVIVPGIGVAACQAGVDNTRENQMLVYNEIRKGTPPADIIEMLKKDPNIERRQFGIVSIPNGTTVTEQNNRAGFNGGGNSRSSLYFGGRVGDMYYQVQGNTLLGDQVVYLAALAFTRASGTLADRVMAAMEAADANGGDHRCNCGNNPMAHVPCDGKTAHVAYLAIADKGDAPGVTHNDGKYFAYIAVGDDAIQKGESANPVKTLRMRYDAWVKSGSPRTAPPGPTPFKP
;
A
#
# COMPACT_ATOMS: atom_id res chain seq x y z
N MET A 1 -7.65 -21.20 64.91
CA MET A 1 -7.20 -21.86 63.67
C MET A 1 -8.00 -21.42 62.40
N LEU A 2 -9.31 -21.12 62.46
CA LEU A 2 -10.13 -20.73 61.32
C LEU A 2 -9.83 -19.33 60.74
N ALA A 3 -9.31 -18.39 61.53
CA ALA A 3 -9.03 -17.02 61.08
C ALA A 3 -7.73 -16.90 60.23
N ALA A 4 -6.74 -17.79 60.48
CA ALA A 4 -5.48 -17.82 59.73
C ALA A 4 -5.67 -18.40 58.31
N ALA A 5 -6.55 -19.40 58.16
CA ALA A 5 -6.85 -20.01 56.87
C ALA A 5 -7.60 -19.07 55.92
N ARG A 6 -8.49 -18.21 56.43
CA ARG A 6 -9.18 -17.21 55.59
C ARG A 6 -8.25 -16.14 55.04
N ARG A 7 -7.27 -15.64 55.82
CA ARG A 7 -6.32 -14.63 55.31
C ARG A 7 -5.40 -15.18 54.21
N GLN A 8 -5.08 -16.48 54.25
CA GLN A 8 -4.21 -17.10 53.27
C GLN A 8 -4.94 -17.34 51.91
N LEU A 9 -6.25 -17.63 51.96
CA LEU A 9 -7.08 -17.73 50.74
C LEU A 9 -7.26 -16.37 50.05
N ASP A 10 -7.48 -15.30 50.82
CA ASP A 10 -7.69 -13.96 50.25
C ASP A 10 -6.42 -13.39 49.58
N VAL A 11 -5.22 -13.73 50.10
CA VAL A 11 -3.95 -13.29 49.50
C VAL A 11 -3.65 -14.04 48.20
N VAL A 12 -3.95 -15.35 48.14
CA VAL A 12 -3.72 -16.18 46.96
C VAL A 12 -4.68 -15.79 45.80
N THR A 13 -5.95 -15.51 46.12
CA THR A 13 -6.94 -15.08 45.13
C THR A 13 -6.62 -13.69 44.57
N CYS A 14 -6.14 -12.77 45.43
CA CYS A 14 -5.77 -11.42 44.98
C CYS A 14 -4.51 -11.41 44.07
N ALA A 15 -3.51 -12.27 44.37
CA ALA A 15 -2.32 -12.41 43.54
C ALA A 15 -2.65 -13.07 42.18
N ALA A 16 -3.47 -14.13 42.20
CA ALA A 16 -3.91 -14.79 40.95
C ALA A 16 -4.74 -13.87 40.07
N MET A 17 -5.66 -13.06 40.63
CA MET A 17 -6.42 -12.06 39.87
C MET A 17 -5.54 -10.95 39.28
N LYS A 18 -4.51 -10.48 40.00
CA LYS A 18 -3.58 -9.48 39.46
C LYS A 18 -2.73 -10.04 38.33
N GLN A 19 -2.29 -11.27 38.38
CA GLN A 19 -1.54 -11.93 37.31
C GLN A 19 -2.42 -12.19 36.09
N THR A 20 -3.68 -12.58 36.27
CA THR A 20 -4.63 -12.78 35.16
C THR A 20 -5.00 -11.47 34.51
N LEU A 21 -5.17 -10.36 35.25
CA LEU A 21 -5.42 -9.04 34.72
C LEU A 21 -4.21 -8.47 33.95
N LEU A 22 -2.97 -8.69 34.44
CA LEU A 22 -1.76 -8.30 33.70
C LEU A 22 -1.58 -9.13 32.42
N ALA A 23 -1.86 -10.43 32.43
CA ALA A 23 -1.82 -11.27 31.24
C ALA A 23 -2.88 -10.87 30.20
N LEU A 24 -4.10 -10.51 30.67
CA LEU A 24 -5.17 -10.01 29.80
C LEU A 24 -4.82 -8.63 29.20
N ALA A 25 -4.19 -7.74 29.98
CA ALA A 25 -3.75 -6.44 29.48
C ALA A 25 -2.61 -6.56 28.45
N PHE A 26 -1.74 -7.57 28.56
CA PHE A 26 -0.67 -7.81 27.58
C PHE A 26 -1.20 -8.41 26.28
N VAL A 27 -2.27 -9.21 26.32
CA VAL A 27 -2.93 -9.76 25.12
C VAL A 27 -3.74 -8.70 24.38
N LEU A 28 -4.27 -7.69 25.09
CA LEU A 28 -5.02 -6.58 24.48
C LEU A 28 -4.11 -5.50 23.83
N GLY A 29 -2.81 -5.49 24.14
CA GLY A 29 -1.85 -4.49 23.63
C GLY A 29 -1.22 -4.79 22.27
N ALA A 30 -1.42 -5.97 21.70
CA ALA A 30 -0.78 -6.41 20.44
C ALA A 30 -1.68 -6.31 19.20
N HIS A 31 -2.62 -5.37 19.17
CA HIS A 31 -3.34 -5.08 17.95
C HIS A 31 -2.44 -4.22 17.04
N SER A 32 -1.57 -4.87 16.28
CA SER A 32 -0.95 -4.22 15.13
C SER A 32 -2.07 -3.82 14.17
N SER A 33 -2.33 -2.52 14.07
CA SER A 33 -3.30 -1.96 13.15
C SER A 33 -2.97 -2.45 11.74
N ALA A 34 -3.77 -3.34 11.18
CA ALA A 34 -3.70 -3.68 9.77
C ALA A 34 -3.99 -2.41 8.98
N PHE A 35 -3.10 -2.05 8.08
CA PHE A 35 -3.28 -0.86 7.25
C PHE A 35 -4.18 -1.23 6.07
N ALA A 36 -5.38 -0.68 6.04
CA ALA A 36 -6.18 -0.73 4.84
C ALA A 36 -5.51 0.14 3.77
N THR A 37 -5.42 -0.40 2.60
CA THR A 37 -4.72 0.22 1.48
C THR A 37 -5.24 -0.42 0.20
N TRP A 38 -5.41 0.36 -0.85
CA TRP A 38 -5.52 -0.18 -2.19
C TRP A 38 -4.39 0.32 -3.05
N SER A 39 -4.01 -0.47 -4.04
CA SER A 39 -2.98 -0.14 -5.01
C SER A 39 -3.31 -0.69 -6.39
N VAL A 40 -2.84 0.04 -7.40
CA VAL A 40 -2.85 -0.34 -8.80
C VAL A 40 -1.41 -0.39 -9.26
N ILE A 41 -0.97 -1.53 -9.72
CA ILE A 41 0.36 -1.74 -10.31
C ILE A 41 0.19 -2.17 -11.76
N ALA A 42 1.05 -1.67 -12.65
CA ALA A 42 0.95 -1.97 -14.05
C ALA A 42 2.30 -1.89 -14.79
N VAL A 43 2.42 -2.68 -15.84
CA VAL A 43 3.57 -2.72 -16.76
C VAL A 43 3.06 -2.68 -18.19
N ASP A 44 3.65 -1.82 -19.01
CA ASP A 44 3.50 -1.88 -20.47
C ASP A 44 4.67 -2.69 -21.05
N ALA A 45 4.38 -3.89 -21.54
CA ALA A 45 5.39 -4.79 -22.09
C ALA A 45 6.04 -4.25 -23.37
N LYS A 46 5.38 -3.35 -24.10
CA LYS A 46 5.90 -2.74 -25.33
C LYS A 46 6.94 -1.67 -25.03
N THR A 47 6.66 -0.79 -24.07
CA THR A 47 7.52 0.35 -23.72
C THR A 47 8.47 0.06 -22.58
N GLY A 48 8.14 -0.91 -21.72
CA GLY A 48 8.81 -1.19 -20.46
C GLY A 48 8.49 -0.17 -19.36
N GLN A 49 7.47 0.69 -19.56
CA GLN A 49 7.02 1.58 -18.48
C GLN A 49 6.37 0.78 -17.36
N VAL A 50 6.71 1.10 -16.14
CA VAL A 50 6.12 0.50 -14.92
C VAL A 50 5.49 1.58 -14.06
N ILE A 51 4.33 1.31 -13.49
CA ILE A 51 3.55 2.29 -12.71
C ILE A 51 3.01 1.63 -11.44
N ILE A 52 3.07 2.37 -10.35
CA ILE A 52 2.33 2.09 -9.13
C ILE A 52 1.58 3.33 -8.67
N ALA A 53 0.31 3.17 -8.34
CA ALA A 53 -0.48 4.16 -7.62
C ALA A 53 -1.13 3.51 -6.41
N SER A 54 -1.27 4.24 -5.33
CA SER A 54 -1.88 3.70 -4.11
C SER A 54 -2.47 4.79 -3.23
N ALA A 55 -3.41 4.39 -2.35
CA ALA A 55 -3.99 5.25 -1.36
C ALA A 55 -4.31 4.48 -0.06
N THR A 56 -4.28 5.18 1.07
CA THR A 56 -4.45 4.60 2.41
C THR A 56 -5.03 5.60 3.40
N CYS A 57 -5.70 5.10 4.43
CA CYS A 57 -6.10 5.88 5.61
C CYS A 57 -5.02 5.96 6.70
N VAL A 58 -3.78 5.64 6.40
CA VAL A 58 -2.65 5.99 7.25
C VAL A 58 -2.26 7.43 6.98
N ARG A 59 -2.15 8.24 8.03
CA ARG A 59 -1.74 9.64 7.91
C ARG A 59 -0.25 9.76 7.58
N GLN A 60 0.14 10.80 6.87
CA GLN A 60 1.53 11.07 6.48
C GLN A 60 2.48 11.05 7.69
N GLN A 61 2.09 11.66 8.81
CA GLN A 61 2.91 11.70 10.04
C GLN A 61 3.14 10.31 10.67
N GLY A 62 2.34 9.30 10.30
CA GLY A 62 2.49 7.94 10.81
C GLY A 62 3.66 7.16 10.17
N PHE A 63 4.19 7.60 9.03
CA PHE A 63 5.26 6.85 8.36
C PHE A 63 6.64 7.03 9.00
N PRO A 64 7.08 8.24 9.42
CA PRO A 64 8.37 8.41 10.09
C PRO A 64 8.48 7.67 11.42
N ALA A 65 7.35 7.42 12.10
CA ALA A 65 7.33 6.72 13.40
C ALA A 65 7.47 5.19 13.27
N ARG A 66 7.59 4.63 12.07
CA ARG A 66 7.71 3.19 11.84
C ARG A 66 9.12 2.71 12.14
N GLN A 67 9.23 1.86 13.14
CA GLN A 67 10.50 1.27 13.56
C GLN A 67 10.71 -0.11 12.89
N PRO A 68 11.99 -0.53 12.71
CA PRO A 68 13.21 0.17 13.12
C PRO A 68 13.65 1.27 12.16
N ASN A 69 13.21 1.26 10.92
CA ASN A 69 13.83 2.08 9.87
C ASN A 69 13.02 3.33 9.48
N GLY A 70 11.91 3.62 10.13
CA GLY A 70 11.05 4.70 9.71
C GLY A 70 10.58 4.58 8.25
N ALA A 71 9.90 5.59 7.74
CA ALA A 71 9.56 5.69 6.33
C ALA A 71 9.34 7.16 5.95
N ARG A 72 9.67 7.50 4.74
CA ARG A 72 9.42 8.82 4.16
C ARG A 72 7.91 9.06 3.95
N ASP A 73 7.22 8.08 3.36
CA ASP A 73 5.82 8.16 2.95
C ASP A 73 5.24 6.75 2.66
N LEU A 74 4.02 6.70 2.12
CA LEU A 74 3.37 5.44 1.71
C LEU A 74 4.19 4.69 0.65
N MET A 75 4.76 5.39 -0.34
CA MET A 75 5.56 4.77 -1.38
C MET A 75 6.76 4.05 -0.78
N ASP A 76 7.40 4.64 0.23
CA ASP A 76 8.60 4.10 0.86
C ASP A 76 8.36 2.78 1.60
N VAL A 77 7.18 2.57 2.16
CA VAL A 77 6.85 1.31 2.83
C VAL A 77 6.34 0.24 1.87
N GLN A 78 5.80 0.64 0.72
CA GLN A 78 4.96 -0.22 -0.09
C GLN A 78 5.55 -0.56 -1.45
N ALA A 79 6.09 0.44 -2.17
CA ALA A 79 6.45 0.28 -3.56
C ALA A 79 7.76 -0.47 -3.74
N VAL A 80 7.77 -1.39 -4.69
CA VAL A 80 8.98 -1.95 -5.29
C VAL A 80 8.94 -1.58 -6.77
N ILE A 81 9.92 -0.82 -7.25
CA ILE A 81 9.96 -0.29 -8.61
C ILE A 81 11.28 -0.67 -9.28
N VAL A 82 11.20 -1.50 -10.31
CA VAL A 82 12.35 -1.88 -11.14
C VAL A 82 12.10 -1.40 -12.56
N PRO A 83 12.66 -0.24 -12.96
CA PRO A 83 12.43 0.37 -14.26
C PRO A 83 12.65 -0.62 -15.42
N GLY A 84 11.72 -0.69 -16.35
CA GLY A 84 11.80 -1.56 -17.52
C GLY A 84 11.54 -3.04 -17.26
N ILE A 85 11.39 -3.48 -16.01
CA ILE A 85 11.30 -4.91 -15.67
C ILE A 85 10.02 -5.23 -14.89
N GLY A 86 9.70 -4.47 -13.83
CA GLY A 86 8.55 -4.82 -13.03
C GLY A 86 8.28 -3.89 -11.85
N VAL A 87 7.15 -4.13 -11.21
CA VAL A 87 6.65 -3.34 -10.10
C VAL A 87 5.90 -4.24 -9.12
N ALA A 88 6.00 -3.94 -7.84
CA ALA A 88 5.21 -4.62 -6.83
C ALA A 88 4.64 -3.66 -5.79
N ALA A 89 3.55 -4.07 -5.16
CA ALA A 89 2.94 -3.42 -4.01
C ALA A 89 2.96 -4.35 -2.80
N CYS A 90 3.67 -3.95 -1.75
CA CYS A 90 3.82 -4.66 -0.49
C CYS A 90 3.01 -3.94 0.58
N GLN A 91 1.89 -4.51 1.03
CA GLN A 91 0.94 -3.79 1.89
C GLN A 91 0.30 -4.69 2.96
N ALA A 92 -0.71 -4.21 3.66
CA ALA A 92 -1.32 -4.80 4.84
C ALA A 92 -0.38 -4.75 6.07
N GLY A 93 0.02 -5.83 6.65
CA GLY A 93 1.05 -5.86 7.71
C GLY A 93 2.43 -5.58 7.12
N VAL A 94 2.81 -4.32 6.97
CA VAL A 94 4.06 -3.91 6.34
C VAL A 94 5.26 -4.49 7.10
N ASP A 95 6.24 -4.98 6.35
CA ASP A 95 7.54 -5.35 6.90
C ASP A 95 8.39 -4.09 7.15
N ASN A 96 8.54 -3.72 8.42
CA ASN A 96 9.33 -2.54 8.80
C ASN A 96 10.84 -2.75 8.65
N THR A 97 11.32 -4.00 8.54
CA THR A 97 12.73 -4.29 8.23
C THR A 97 13.06 -4.06 6.76
N ARG A 98 12.06 -4.02 5.89
CA ARG A 98 12.17 -3.95 4.42
C ARG A 98 12.82 -5.20 3.78
N GLU A 99 13.05 -6.27 4.51
CA GLU A 99 13.65 -7.50 3.97
C GLU A 99 12.80 -8.09 2.85
N ASN A 100 11.47 -8.10 3.03
CA ASN A 100 10.54 -8.58 2.00
C ASN A 100 10.54 -7.69 0.76
N GLN A 101 10.54 -6.36 0.92
CA GLN A 101 10.59 -5.42 -0.21
C GLN A 101 11.91 -5.58 -0.98
N MET A 102 13.04 -5.72 -0.26
CA MET A 102 14.35 -5.94 -0.87
C MET A 102 14.46 -7.30 -1.55
N LEU A 103 13.87 -8.36 -0.97
CA LEU A 103 13.77 -9.66 -1.63
C LEU A 103 13.03 -9.52 -2.97
N VAL A 104 11.83 -8.92 -2.97
CA VAL A 104 11.05 -8.71 -4.20
C VAL A 104 11.83 -7.89 -5.22
N TYR A 105 12.48 -6.80 -4.79
CA TYR A 105 13.30 -5.95 -5.65
C TYR A 105 14.43 -6.71 -6.32
N ASN A 106 15.18 -7.46 -5.54
CA ASN A 106 16.34 -8.23 -6.04
C ASN A 106 15.90 -9.34 -6.98
N GLU A 107 14.80 -10.02 -6.67
CA GLU A 107 14.32 -11.13 -7.50
C GLU A 107 13.69 -10.64 -8.82
N ILE A 108 12.93 -9.52 -8.81
CA ILE A 108 12.46 -8.90 -10.06
C ILE A 108 13.66 -8.53 -10.96
N ARG A 109 14.72 -7.95 -10.40
CA ARG A 109 15.93 -7.59 -11.14
C ARG A 109 16.65 -8.79 -11.76
N LYS A 110 16.59 -9.94 -11.11
CA LYS A 110 17.13 -11.21 -11.63
C LYS A 110 16.27 -11.83 -12.72
N GLY A 111 15.02 -11.35 -12.89
CA GLY A 111 14.05 -11.94 -13.80
C GLY A 111 13.36 -13.19 -13.22
N THR A 112 13.34 -13.34 -11.89
CA THR A 112 12.61 -14.41 -11.23
C THR A 112 11.11 -14.26 -11.48
N PRO A 113 10.41 -15.33 -11.88
CA PRO A 113 8.96 -15.28 -12.09
C PRO A 113 8.21 -14.83 -10.81
N PRO A 114 7.16 -14.00 -10.91
CA PRO A 114 6.38 -13.56 -9.75
C PRO A 114 5.88 -14.68 -8.85
N ALA A 115 5.47 -15.82 -9.43
CA ALA A 115 5.02 -16.99 -8.67
C ALA A 115 6.12 -17.51 -7.73
N ASP A 116 7.36 -17.58 -8.23
CA ASP A 116 8.50 -18.08 -7.45
C ASP A 116 8.87 -17.07 -6.35
N ILE A 117 8.75 -15.77 -6.63
CA ILE A 117 8.96 -14.72 -5.62
C ILE A 117 7.94 -14.86 -4.49
N ILE A 118 6.66 -15.11 -4.81
CA ILE A 118 5.61 -15.35 -3.80
C ILE A 118 5.93 -16.59 -2.96
N GLU A 119 6.43 -17.67 -3.57
CA GLU A 119 6.86 -18.87 -2.81
C GLU A 119 8.02 -18.55 -1.84
N MET A 120 8.97 -17.71 -2.25
CA MET A 120 10.05 -17.25 -1.37
C MET A 120 9.52 -16.43 -0.19
N LEU A 121 8.54 -15.55 -0.43
CA LEU A 121 7.91 -14.71 0.60
C LEU A 121 7.12 -15.53 1.63
N LYS A 122 6.64 -16.73 1.29
CA LYS A 122 5.97 -17.64 2.24
C LYS A 122 6.86 -18.09 3.40
N LYS A 123 8.17 -17.87 3.32
CA LYS A 123 9.11 -18.12 4.43
C LYS A 123 9.00 -17.06 5.55
N ASP A 124 8.39 -15.92 5.28
CA ASP A 124 8.11 -14.92 6.32
C ASP A 124 7.07 -15.47 7.31
N PRO A 125 7.37 -15.57 8.60
CA PRO A 125 6.43 -16.08 9.60
C PRO A 125 5.16 -15.22 9.74
N ASN A 126 5.17 -14.00 9.21
CA ASN A 126 4.04 -13.07 9.21
C ASN A 126 3.32 -12.99 7.85
N ILE A 127 3.57 -13.91 6.93
CA ILE A 127 3.05 -13.85 5.55
C ILE A 127 1.51 -13.71 5.52
N GLU A 128 0.79 -14.36 6.43
CA GLU A 128 -0.66 -14.29 6.53
C GLU A 128 -1.21 -12.89 6.87
N ARG A 129 -0.34 -12.00 7.34
CA ARG A 129 -0.69 -10.60 7.67
C ARG A 129 -0.28 -9.63 6.60
N ARG A 130 0.39 -10.10 5.54
CA ARG A 130 0.94 -9.28 4.46
C ARG A 130 0.20 -9.51 3.15
N GLN A 131 0.22 -8.52 2.30
CA GLN A 131 -0.29 -8.63 0.94
C GLN A 131 0.77 -8.14 -0.05
N PHE A 132 1.13 -9.00 -0.99
CA PHE A 132 2.08 -8.71 -2.06
C PHE A 132 1.40 -8.89 -3.42
N GLY A 133 1.50 -7.89 -4.29
CA GLY A 133 1.14 -8.00 -5.69
C GLY A 133 2.36 -7.69 -6.53
N ILE A 134 2.60 -8.48 -7.58
CA ILE A 134 3.78 -8.39 -8.44
C ILE A 134 3.34 -8.49 -9.90
N VAL A 135 3.75 -7.52 -10.71
CA VAL A 135 3.63 -7.55 -12.18
C VAL A 135 5.00 -7.28 -12.76
N SER A 136 5.57 -8.21 -13.51
CA SER A 136 6.91 -8.07 -14.06
C SER A 136 7.08 -8.79 -15.39
N ILE A 137 8.19 -8.49 -16.10
CA ILE A 137 8.62 -9.13 -17.34
C ILE A 137 9.80 -10.07 -16.99
N PRO A 138 9.56 -11.34 -16.64
CA PRO A 138 10.62 -12.26 -16.32
C PRO A 138 11.47 -12.54 -17.56
N ASN A 139 12.80 -12.42 -17.42
CA ASN A 139 13.73 -12.65 -18.52
C ASN A 139 13.43 -11.86 -19.80
N GLY A 140 12.69 -10.72 -19.69
CA GLY A 140 12.40 -9.84 -20.80
C GLY A 140 11.41 -10.38 -21.85
N THR A 141 10.77 -11.51 -21.61
CA THR A 141 9.94 -12.18 -22.63
C THR A 141 8.46 -12.30 -22.29
N THR A 142 8.11 -12.41 -21.02
CA THR A 142 6.72 -12.64 -20.60
C THR A 142 6.37 -11.74 -19.42
N VAL A 143 5.22 -11.08 -19.48
CA VAL A 143 4.65 -10.35 -18.34
C VAL A 143 3.73 -11.28 -17.59
N THR A 144 3.93 -11.41 -16.30
CA THR A 144 3.10 -12.19 -15.40
C THR A 144 2.67 -11.35 -14.21
N GLU A 145 1.59 -11.78 -13.56
CA GLU A 145 1.08 -11.19 -12.33
C GLU A 145 0.90 -12.27 -11.27
N GLN A 146 1.14 -11.92 -10.03
CA GLN A 146 0.92 -12.83 -8.91
C GLN A 146 0.58 -12.06 -7.64
N ASN A 147 -0.20 -12.67 -6.74
CA ASN A 147 -0.59 -12.12 -5.46
C ASN A 147 -0.71 -13.23 -4.41
N ASN A 148 -0.35 -12.93 -3.16
CA ASN A 148 -0.83 -13.68 -2.02
C ASN A 148 -1.91 -12.85 -1.31
N ARG A 149 -3.02 -13.47 -0.96
CA ARG A 149 -4.01 -12.84 -0.10
C ARG A 149 -3.49 -12.75 1.33
N ALA A 150 -3.57 -11.59 1.94
CA ALA A 150 -3.34 -11.46 3.36
C ALA A 150 -4.45 -12.18 4.12
N GLY A 151 -4.10 -13.21 4.87
CA GLY A 151 -5.00 -13.88 5.79
C GLY A 151 -5.22 -13.01 7.02
N PHE A 152 -6.29 -12.23 7.05
CA PHE A 152 -6.66 -11.50 8.26
C PHE A 152 -7.43 -12.42 9.21
N ASN A 153 -6.73 -13.15 10.02
CA ASN A 153 -7.28 -13.85 11.19
C ASN A 153 -7.40 -12.94 12.44
N GLY A 154 -7.42 -11.64 12.27
CA GLY A 154 -7.45 -10.68 13.36
C GLY A 154 -8.80 -9.98 13.46
N GLY A 155 -9.49 -10.23 14.52
CA GLY A 155 -10.68 -9.64 15.05
C GLY A 155 -11.31 -8.43 14.35
N GLY A 156 -12.54 -8.60 13.87
CA GLY A 156 -13.48 -7.53 13.57
C GLY A 156 -13.09 -6.65 12.39
N ASN A 157 -13.71 -6.83 11.26
CA ASN A 157 -13.77 -5.91 10.12
C ASN A 157 -12.62 -5.94 9.09
N SER A 158 -11.84 -6.99 8.98
CA SER A 158 -11.04 -7.21 7.76
C SER A 158 -11.94 -7.64 6.61
N ARG A 159 -12.73 -6.71 6.10
CA ARG A 159 -13.52 -6.93 4.90
C ARG A 159 -12.56 -6.91 3.72
N SER A 160 -12.54 -7.98 2.98
CA SER A 160 -11.83 -8.22 1.73
C SER A 160 -10.34 -7.81 1.69
N SER A 161 -9.49 -8.82 1.76
CA SER A 161 -8.20 -8.80 1.12
C SER A 161 -8.37 -9.46 -0.24
N LEU A 162 -8.34 -8.67 -1.30
CA LEU A 162 -8.68 -9.11 -2.65
C LEU A 162 -7.68 -8.54 -3.66
N TYR A 163 -7.52 -9.23 -4.75
CA TYR A 163 -6.87 -8.69 -5.93
C TYR A 163 -7.62 -9.11 -7.20
N PHE A 164 -7.43 -8.34 -8.24
CA PHE A 164 -7.89 -8.64 -9.58
C PHE A 164 -6.87 -8.11 -10.58
N GLY A 165 -6.40 -8.97 -11.49
CA GLY A 165 -5.42 -8.61 -12.50
C GLY A 165 -5.87 -9.02 -13.90
N GLY A 166 -5.13 -8.55 -14.88
CA GLY A 166 -5.40 -8.83 -16.28
C GLY A 166 -4.53 -8.03 -17.24
N ARG A 167 -4.97 -7.97 -18.49
CA ARG A 167 -4.26 -7.22 -19.54
C ARG A 167 -5.21 -6.49 -20.49
N VAL A 168 -4.70 -5.39 -21.07
CA VAL A 168 -5.33 -4.67 -22.17
C VAL A 168 -4.25 -4.38 -23.22
N GLY A 169 -4.27 -5.11 -24.35
CA GLY A 169 -3.16 -5.06 -25.30
C GLY A 169 -1.85 -5.52 -24.67
N ASP A 170 -0.83 -4.67 -24.68
CA ASP A 170 0.47 -4.94 -24.07
C ASP A 170 0.57 -4.44 -22.62
N MET A 171 -0.49 -3.88 -22.05
CA MET A 171 -0.56 -3.35 -20.71
C MET A 171 -1.09 -4.42 -19.75
N TYR A 172 -0.26 -4.85 -18.80
CA TYR A 172 -0.60 -5.79 -17.74
C TYR A 172 -0.78 -5.04 -16.44
N TYR A 173 -1.77 -5.42 -15.64
CA TYR A 173 -2.09 -4.71 -14.42
C TYR A 173 -2.58 -5.63 -13.33
N GLN A 174 -2.48 -5.18 -12.08
CA GLN A 174 -3.14 -5.75 -10.94
C GLN A 174 -3.66 -4.63 -10.04
N VAL A 175 -4.91 -4.77 -9.60
CA VAL A 175 -5.51 -3.98 -8.52
C VAL A 175 -5.60 -4.88 -7.31
N GLN A 176 -5.17 -4.38 -6.16
CA GLN A 176 -5.28 -5.11 -4.91
C GLN A 176 -5.69 -4.19 -3.77
N GLY A 177 -6.24 -4.76 -2.73
CA GLY A 177 -6.57 -4.00 -1.53
C GLY A 177 -6.89 -4.89 -0.34
N ASN A 178 -6.87 -4.28 0.83
CA ASN A 178 -7.22 -4.91 2.10
C ASN A 178 -7.97 -3.92 2.99
N THR A 179 -8.86 -4.43 3.84
CA THR A 179 -9.70 -3.61 4.74
C THR A 179 -10.49 -2.52 3.99
N LEU A 180 -10.97 -2.86 2.81
CA LEU A 180 -11.77 -1.99 1.95
C LEU A 180 -13.24 -2.00 2.36
N LEU A 181 -14.03 -1.05 1.84
CA LEU A 181 -15.47 -1.01 2.09
C LEU A 181 -16.17 -2.30 1.61
N GLY A 182 -15.64 -2.92 0.55
CA GLY A 182 -16.14 -4.19 0.01
C GLY A 182 -15.34 -4.61 -1.23
N ASP A 183 -15.64 -5.80 -1.75
CA ASP A 183 -14.95 -6.38 -2.90
C ASP A 183 -15.10 -5.55 -4.18
N GLN A 184 -16.22 -4.81 -4.30
CA GLN A 184 -16.49 -3.93 -5.43
C GLN A 184 -15.40 -2.87 -5.65
N VAL A 185 -14.69 -2.45 -4.60
CA VAL A 185 -13.60 -1.47 -4.71
C VAL A 185 -12.53 -1.96 -5.67
N VAL A 186 -12.04 -3.20 -5.50
CA VAL A 186 -11.01 -3.79 -6.38
C VAL A 186 -11.59 -4.17 -7.73
N TYR A 187 -12.78 -4.78 -7.74
CA TYR A 187 -13.40 -5.25 -8.97
C TYR A 187 -13.72 -4.11 -9.94
N LEU A 188 -14.36 -3.03 -9.44
CA LEU A 188 -14.72 -1.89 -10.27
C LEU A 188 -13.51 -1.05 -10.69
N ALA A 189 -12.47 -1.00 -9.86
CA ALA A 189 -11.19 -0.41 -10.24
C ALA A 189 -10.53 -1.17 -11.40
N ALA A 190 -10.49 -2.50 -11.35
CA ALA A 190 -9.99 -3.32 -12.43
C ALA A 190 -10.80 -3.14 -13.74
N LEU A 191 -12.13 -3.06 -13.61
CA LEU A 191 -13.02 -2.79 -14.73
C LEU A 191 -12.77 -1.39 -15.33
N ALA A 192 -12.54 -0.37 -14.50
CA ALA A 192 -12.21 0.98 -14.95
C ALA A 192 -10.87 0.99 -15.70
N PHE A 193 -9.85 0.29 -15.20
CA PHE A 193 -8.58 0.13 -15.92
C PHE A 193 -8.79 -0.42 -17.34
N THR A 194 -9.60 -1.47 -17.47
CA THR A 194 -9.84 -2.11 -18.79
C THR A 194 -10.62 -1.24 -19.74
N ARG A 195 -11.57 -0.44 -19.24
CA ARG A 195 -12.45 0.41 -20.05
C ARG A 195 -11.88 1.78 -20.38
N ALA A 196 -10.94 2.27 -19.57
CA ALA A 196 -10.31 3.55 -19.83
C ALA A 196 -9.55 3.54 -21.16
N SER A 197 -9.41 4.71 -21.76
CA SER A 197 -8.56 4.99 -22.93
C SER A 197 -7.33 5.78 -22.50
N GLY A 198 -6.37 5.93 -23.41
CA GLY A 198 -5.16 6.72 -23.17
C GLY A 198 -3.95 5.88 -22.77
N THR A 199 -3.00 6.52 -22.10
CA THR A 199 -1.73 5.95 -21.66
C THR A 199 -1.92 4.92 -20.51
N LEU A 200 -0.85 4.21 -20.17
CA LEU A 200 -0.85 3.34 -19.00
C LEU A 200 -1.20 4.12 -17.71
N ALA A 201 -0.69 5.37 -17.59
CA ALA A 201 -0.96 6.22 -16.44
C ALA A 201 -2.44 6.67 -16.38
N ASP A 202 -3.07 6.98 -17.52
CA ASP A 202 -4.49 7.33 -17.55
C ASP A 202 -5.37 6.18 -17.07
N ARG A 203 -5.04 4.93 -17.44
CA ARG A 203 -5.74 3.73 -17.00
C ARG A 203 -5.55 3.46 -15.52
N VAL A 204 -4.32 3.65 -15.00
CA VAL A 204 -4.03 3.54 -13.57
C VAL A 204 -4.81 4.58 -12.78
N MET A 205 -4.86 5.83 -13.24
CA MET A 205 -5.64 6.89 -12.58
C MET A 205 -7.14 6.62 -12.62
N ALA A 206 -7.68 6.11 -13.74
CA ALA A 206 -9.09 5.71 -13.81
C ALA A 206 -9.43 4.59 -12.79
N ALA A 207 -8.52 3.63 -12.60
CA ALA A 207 -8.69 2.60 -11.59
C ALA A 207 -8.64 3.17 -10.16
N MET A 208 -7.74 4.11 -9.88
CA MET A 208 -7.66 4.79 -8.57
C MET A 208 -8.95 5.54 -8.24
N GLU A 209 -9.49 6.29 -9.21
CA GLU A 209 -10.75 7.03 -9.06
C GLU A 209 -11.96 6.10 -8.88
N ALA A 210 -12.00 4.98 -9.60
CA ALA A 210 -13.07 4.00 -9.43
C ALA A 210 -13.02 3.33 -8.04
N ALA A 211 -11.84 3.03 -7.52
CA ALA A 211 -11.68 2.53 -6.16
C ALA A 211 -12.19 3.56 -5.13
N ASP A 212 -11.82 4.83 -5.29
CA ASP A 212 -12.29 5.94 -4.45
C ASP A 212 -13.82 6.08 -4.50
N ALA A 213 -14.39 6.13 -5.70
CA ALA A 213 -15.84 6.27 -5.90
C ALA A 213 -16.66 5.11 -5.29
N ASN A 214 -16.03 3.95 -5.11
CA ASN A 214 -16.65 2.77 -4.49
C ASN A 214 -16.28 2.56 -3.01
N GLY A 215 -15.76 3.60 -2.36
CA GLY A 215 -15.59 3.68 -0.91
C GLY A 215 -14.21 3.35 -0.39
N GLY A 216 -13.25 2.97 -1.23
CA GLY A 216 -11.84 2.82 -0.89
C GLY A 216 -11.55 2.16 0.45
N ASP A 217 -10.74 2.81 1.27
CA ASP A 217 -10.48 2.44 2.67
C ASP A 217 -11.63 2.91 3.56
N HIS A 218 -12.39 1.99 4.14
CA HIS A 218 -13.60 2.29 4.91
C HIS A 218 -13.37 3.06 6.23
N ARG A 219 -12.12 3.20 6.68
CA ARG A 219 -11.76 3.91 7.92
C ARG A 219 -11.73 5.42 7.76
N CYS A 220 -11.55 5.92 6.53
CA CYS A 220 -11.54 7.35 6.23
C CYS A 220 -12.95 7.90 6.04
N ASN A 221 -13.16 9.11 6.53
CA ASN A 221 -14.36 9.89 6.32
C ASN A 221 -14.06 11.38 6.56
N CYS A 222 -15.02 12.25 6.26
CA CYS A 222 -14.86 13.68 6.45
C CYS A 222 -14.71 14.09 7.93
N GLY A 223 -15.20 13.29 8.88
CA GLY A 223 -15.06 13.55 10.31
C GLY A 223 -13.62 13.48 10.83
N ASN A 224 -12.71 12.81 10.10
CA ASN A 224 -11.29 12.75 10.43
C ASN A 224 -10.39 13.57 9.49
N ASN A 225 -10.95 14.57 8.80
CA ASN A 225 -10.17 15.49 7.96
C ASN A 225 -9.29 16.41 8.82
N PRO A 226 -7.95 16.43 8.64
CA PRO A 226 -7.05 17.28 9.44
C PRO A 226 -7.16 18.76 9.10
N MET A 227 -7.62 19.11 7.89
CA MET A 227 -7.79 20.48 7.42
C MET A 227 -9.27 20.84 7.40
N ALA A 228 -9.86 21.10 8.58
CA ALA A 228 -11.29 21.33 8.76
C ALA A 228 -11.85 22.48 7.90
N HIS A 229 -11.02 23.43 7.48
CA HIS A 229 -11.40 24.54 6.61
C HIS A 229 -11.48 24.18 5.11
N VAL A 230 -11.00 22.99 4.73
CA VAL A 230 -11.09 22.48 3.36
C VAL A 230 -12.42 21.72 3.23
N PRO A 231 -13.30 22.10 2.28
CA PRO A 231 -14.55 21.37 2.05
C PRO A 231 -14.30 19.90 1.77
N CYS A 232 -15.07 19.04 2.43
CA CYS A 232 -14.98 17.59 2.27
C CYS A 232 -16.33 17.04 1.79
N ASP A 233 -16.33 16.49 0.58
CA ASP A 233 -17.48 15.90 -0.12
C ASP A 233 -17.40 14.37 -0.25
N GLY A 234 -16.58 13.76 0.61
CA GLY A 234 -16.27 12.34 0.62
C GLY A 234 -14.77 12.14 0.73
N LYS A 235 -14.35 11.17 1.53
CA LYS A 235 -12.94 10.93 1.82
C LYS A 235 -12.71 9.44 2.07
N THR A 236 -11.79 8.85 1.32
CA THR A 236 -11.47 7.42 1.35
C THR A 236 -9.99 7.16 1.66
N ALA A 237 -9.18 8.22 1.77
CA ALA A 237 -7.75 8.13 2.04
C ALA A 237 -7.25 9.35 2.84
N HIS A 238 -6.10 9.21 3.51
CA HIS A 238 -5.30 10.31 4.06
C HIS A 238 -4.07 10.59 3.20
N VAL A 239 -3.61 9.61 2.44
CA VAL A 239 -2.46 9.73 1.53
C VAL A 239 -2.77 9.00 0.23
N ALA A 240 -2.37 9.58 -0.89
CA ALA A 240 -2.36 8.94 -2.21
C ALA A 240 -1.10 9.31 -2.98
N TYR A 241 -0.62 8.43 -3.86
CA TYR A 241 0.49 8.72 -4.75
C TYR A 241 0.40 7.97 -6.08
N LEU A 242 1.14 8.47 -7.06
CA LEU A 242 1.44 7.86 -8.35
C LEU A 242 2.95 7.94 -8.58
N ALA A 243 3.57 6.82 -8.92
CA ALA A 243 4.96 6.75 -9.38
C ALA A 243 5.03 6.07 -10.75
N ILE A 244 5.72 6.69 -11.68
CA ILE A 244 5.93 6.22 -13.06
C ILE A 244 7.41 6.08 -13.28
N ALA A 245 7.86 4.92 -13.73
CA ALA A 245 9.24 4.71 -14.15
C ALA A 245 9.29 4.24 -15.60
N ASP A 246 10.09 4.91 -16.41
CA ASP A 246 10.37 4.52 -17.76
C ASP A 246 11.50 3.48 -17.83
N LYS A 247 11.57 2.71 -18.90
CA LYS A 247 12.58 1.66 -19.10
C LYS A 247 14.02 2.15 -18.93
N GLY A 248 14.30 3.42 -19.28
CA GLY A 248 15.62 4.02 -19.20
C GLY A 248 15.94 4.68 -17.86
N ASP A 249 15.04 4.65 -16.90
CA ASP A 249 15.27 5.27 -15.60
C ASP A 249 16.29 4.50 -14.77
N ALA A 250 17.13 5.24 -14.03
CA ALA A 250 18.10 4.62 -13.14
C ALA A 250 17.36 3.93 -11.96
N PRO A 251 17.58 2.63 -11.76
CA PRO A 251 17.05 1.94 -10.59
C PRO A 251 17.69 2.49 -9.32
N GLY A 252 17.01 2.32 -8.20
CA GLY A 252 17.54 2.71 -6.90
C GLY A 252 18.61 1.74 -6.37
N VAL A 253 19.27 2.13 -5.31
CA VAL A 253 20.06 1.24 -4.46
C VAL A 253 19.11 0.37 -3.63
N THR A 254 17.95 0.91 -3.27
CA THR A 254 16.87 0.21 -2.58
C THR A 254 15.67 -0.02 -3.52
N HIS A 255 14.62 -0.58 -2.97
CA HIS A 255 13.41 -0.98 -3.71
C HIS A 255 12.61 0.19 -4.31
N ASN A 256 12.88 1.46 -3.92
CA ASN A 256 12.07 2.61 -4.38
C ASN A 256 12.77 3.98 -4.30
N ASP A 257 14.09 4.03 -4.35
CA ASP A 257 14.86 5.28 -4.33
C ASP A 257 15.51 5.62 -5.70
N GLY A 258 14.97 5.05 -6.78
CA GLY A 258 15.41 5.33 -8.14
C GLY A 258 15.03 6.72 -8.63
N LYS A 259 15.57 7.10 -9.79
CA LYS A 259 15.27 8.37 -10.47
C LYS A 259 14.12 8.16 -11.47
N TYR A 260 12.92 8.00 -10.95
CA TYR A 260 11.74 7.71 -11.76
C TYR A 260 11.29 8.90 -12.60
N PHE A 261 10.56 8.61 -13.69
CA PHE A 261 10.04 9.61 -14.62
C PHE A 261 9.11 10.60 -13.92
N ALA A 262 8.15 10.10 -13.12
CA ALA A 262 7.27 10.96 -12.35
C ALA A 262 6.97 10.37 -10.97
N TYR A 263 6.86 11.26 -9.98
CA TYR A 263 6.36 10.99 -8.64
C TYR A 263 5.44 12.13 -8.21
N ILE A 264 4.16 11.82 -8.02
CA ILE A 264 3.13 12.76 -7.57
C ILE A 264 2.52 12.19 -6.30
N ALA A 265 2.63 12.90 -5.19
CA ALA A 265 2.10 12.48 -3.90
C ALA A 265 1.22 13.55 -3.28
N VAL A 266 0.25 13.10 -2.50
CA VAL A 266 -0.72 13.94 -1.79
C VAL A 266 -0.92 13.40 -0.38
N GLY A 267 -0.61 14.22 0.62
CA GLY A 267 -1.09 14.04 1.98
C GLY A 267 -2.28 14.98 2.24
N ASP A 268 -3.27 14.55 2.99
CA ASP A 268 -4.44 15.36 3.30
C ASP A 268 -4.15 16.53 4.25
N ASP A 269 -2.97 16.55 4.86
CA ASP A 269 -2.41 17.63 5.65
C ASP A 269 -1.66 18.70 4.81
N ALA A 270 -1.53 18.47 3.49
CA ALA A 270 -0.82 19.33 2.54
C ALA A 270 -1.69 19.72 1.33
N ILE A 271 -3.01 19.77 1.51
CA ILE A 271 -3.98 20.18 0.49
C ILE A 271 -3.85 21.68 0.22
N GLN A 272 -3.78 22.07 -1.03
CA GLN A 272 -3.68 23.46 -1.46
C GLN A 272 -5.06 24.08 -1.67
N LYS A 273 -5.10 25.42 -1.76
CA LYS A 273 -6.33 26.14 -2.07
C LYS A 273 -6.90 25.69 -3.42
N GLY A 274 -8.15 25.26 -3.43
CA GLY A 274 -8.85 24.82 -4.63
C GLY A 274 -8.71 23.31 -4.91
N GLU A 275 -7.93 22.59 -4.11
CA GLU A 275 -7.87 21.13 -4.15
C GLU A 275 -8.94 20.48 -3.25
N SER A 276 -9.18 19.18 -3.42
CA SER A 276 -10.13 18.40 -2.62
C SER A 276 -9.50 17.90 -1.31
N ALA A 277 -10.28 17.84 -0.24
CA ALA A 277 -9.89 17.19 1.01
C ALA A 277 -9.61 15.68 0.86
N ASN A 278 -10.08 15.05 -0.23
CA ASN A 278 -9.79 13.67 -0.57
C ASN A 278 -8.50 13.58 -1.39
N PRO A 279 -7.42 12.96 -0.87
CA PRO A 279 -6.15 12.85 -1.58
C PRO A 279 -6.23 12.17 -2.95
N VAL A 280 -7.17 11.26 -3.17
CA VAL A 280 -7.33 10.61 -4.48
C VAL A 280 -7.85 11.61 -5.53
N LYS A 281 -8.84 12.41 -5.17
CA LYS A 281 -9.35 13.49 -6.04
C LYS A 281 -8.26 14.54 -6.30
N THR A 282 -7.53 14.94 -5.28
CA THR A 282 -6.40 15.87 -5.42
C THR A 282 -5.25 15.26 -6.25
N LEU A 283 -4.96 13.97 -6.10
CA LEU A 283 -3.99 13.28 -6.95
C LEU A 283 -4.41 13.37 -8.43
N ARG A 284 -5.70 13.19 -8.73
CA ARG A 284 -6.23 13.37 -10.10
C ARG A 284 -6.04 14.80 -10.58
N MET A 285 -6.37 15.80 -9.79
CA MET A 285 -6.17 17.21 -10.16
C MET A 285 -4.70 17.52 -10.46
N ARG A 286 -3.77 17.03 -9.63
CA ARG A 286 -2.32 17.21 -9.84
C ARG A 286 -1.81 16.45 -11.07
N TYR A 287 -2.31 15.24 -11.30
CA TYR A 287 -2.01 14.46 -12.50
C TYR A 287 -2.46 15.18 -13.77
N ASP A 288 -3.70 15.71 -13.82
CA ASP A 288 -4.22 16.44 -14.98
C ASP A 288 -3.41 17.72 -15.24
N ALA A 289 -3.05 18.45 -14.19
CA ALA A 289 -2.19 19.63 -14.31
C ALA A 289 -0.81 19.27 -14.85
N TRP A 290 -0.23 18.16 -14.40
CA TRP A 290 1.04 17.63 -14.87
C TRP A 290 0.97 17.21 -16.34
N VAL A 291 -0.08 16.50 -16.75
CA VAL A 291 -0.31 16.12 -18.16
C VAL A 291 -0.46 17.37 -19.03
N LYS A 292 -1.26 18.36 -18.58
CA LYS A 292 -1.46 19.64 -19.29
C LYS A 292 -0.17 20.43 -19.46
N SER A 293 0.79 20.29 -18.55
CA SER A 293 2.11 20.93 -18.64
C SER A 293 3.08 20.21 -19.58
N GLY A 294 2.65 19.14 -20.27
CA GLY A 294 3.48 18.35 -21.18
C GLY A 294 4.18 17.19 -20.52
N SER A 295 3.73 16.77 -19.34
CA SER A 295 4.26 15.63 -18.58
C SER A 295 5.79 15.70 -18.36
N PRO A 296 6.31 16.79 -17.80
CA PRO A 296 7.75 16.92 -17.55
C PRO A 296 8.20 15.93 -16.49
N ARG A 297 9.48 15.53 -16.52
CA ARG A 297 10.04 14.74 -15.45
C ARG A 297 9.91 15.47 -14.11
N THR A 298 9.37 14.80 -13.09
CA THR A 298 9.23 15.40 -11.76
C THR A 298 10.53 15.27 -10.95
N ALA A 299 10.62 16.01 -9.84
CA ALA A 299 11.66 15.75 -8.86
C ALA A 299 11.52 14.30 -8.34
N PRO A 300 12.65 13.60 -8.10
CA PRO A 300 12.61 12.28 -7.51
C PRO A 300 12.01 12.36 -6.09
N PRO A 301 11.44 11.27 -5.59
CA PRO A 301 11.06 11.19 -4.19
C PRO A 301 12.28 11.50 -3.33
N GLY A 302 12.07 12.17 -2.19
CA GLY A 302 13.16 12.49 -1.25
C GLY A 302 13.90 11.23 -0.79
N PRO A 303 15.03 11.35 -0.09
CA PRO A 303 15.81 10.21 0.34
C PRO A 303 15.00 9.31 1.29
N THR A 304 15.11 8.00 1.09
CA THR A 304 14.54 7.04 2.04
C THR A 304 15.41 6.98 3.31
N PRO A 305 14.79 6.89 4.51
CA PRO A 305 15.54 6.62 5.74
C PRO A 305 16.06 5.19 5.82
N PHE A 306 15.55 4.28 4.99
CA PHE A 306 15.99 2.90 4.93
C PHE A 306 17.40 2.80 4.33
N LYS A 307 18.26 2.05 5.03
CA LYS A 307 19.61 1.68 4.58
C LYS A 307 19.67 0.16 4.56
N PRO A 308 19.88 -0.46 3.39
CA PRO A 308 19.99 -1.91 3.26
C PRO A 308 21.21 -2.49 3.93
#